data_97091fef7b49b567d6e45e6047531d36
#
_entry.id   97091fef7b49b567d6e45e6047531d36
#
_cell.length_a   1.000
_cell.length_b   1.000
_cell.length_c   1.000
_cell.angle_alpha   90.00
_cell.angle_beta   90.00
_cell.angle_gamma   90.00
#
_symmetry.space_group_name_H-M   'P 1'
#
loop_
_entity.id
_entity.type
_entity.pdbx_description
1 polymer ?
#
loop_
_entity_poly.entity_id
_entity_poly.type
_entity_poly.pdbx_seq_one_letter_code
_entity_poly.pdbx_strand_id
1 'polypeptide(L)'
;MVKRQDKDSAGSCKNQGGNECQQKASKIGHCTAYDYCRERLSPFGGLLGLVKFLDLVRFEEIFEGFYKPPERMPEMGHYNMVYGNLLLLFIGFTRVWHFLYIQFDSVVCGIFHLVKLPYVTTYWRYVDSLGINQGMALLMAMSALRERVWQLCGLSYPTIHINIDTTVETIYGSQQGGRKGHNPKNRGKKGFRPVLCFIQETREYFTGKLRRGETIGGEEVAVLIRTFKKYLPACVKKVILRGDGEFISWEAVKAAREEGFHFIFGNKRCTPPFDPARWYKVRKNDPAEYNEVMYQPAGWDYACRFVSMRLPKETPSEGATQLELLEGGNYKYRIFVTDLRQPAHQVIEEYDQRADCENLIGEAKREGLEAIPSRKFGNNYAYFQLVMLAYNIWRSFKMLAAHGMRETEGHEPTAEIACKAQEIVDHTIRIGRLKLLFIAAKVTTHSGTTEVKYSQHDSRVAGLFRFMDYLDKRRHQARPWLSGKLWQCNHLPLLGIQQADSFA
;
A
#
# COMPACT_ATOMS: atom_id res chain seq x y z
N MET A 1 -25.05 24.62 48.03
CA MET A 1 -24.04 24.87 49.08
C MET A 1 -23.69 23.54 49.71
N VAL A 2 -22.61 22.91 49.36
CA VAL A 2 -22.03 21.75 50.07
C VAL A 2 -20.55 22.02 50.22
N LYS A 3 -20.15 22.07 51.47
CA LYS A 3 -18.79 22.42 51.92
C LYS A 3 -17.75 21.34 51.47
N ARG A 4 -16.70 21.81 50.86
CA ARG A 4 -15.44 21.03 50.73
C ARG A 4 -14.76 20.89 52.07
N GLN A 5 -14.40 19.71 52.45
CA GLN A 5 -13.36 19.45 53.45
C GLN A 5 -12.11 18.94 52.75
N ASP A 6 -11.09 19.77 52.75
CA ASP A 6 -9.71 19.37 52.49
C ASP A 6 -9.18 18.57 53.65
N LYS A 7 -8.63 17.40 53.39
CA LYS A 7 -7.73 16.70 54.29
C LYS A 7 -6.49 16.24 53.53
N ASP A 8 -5.49 17.08 53.59
CA ASP A 8 -4.10 16.66 53.39
C ASP A 8 -3.68 15.77 54.56
N SER A 9 -3.20 14.57 54.26
CA SER A 9 -2.35 13.82 55.16
C SER A 9 -1.28 13.09 54.35
N ALA A 10 -0.11 13.74 54.28
CA ALA A 10 1.12 13.12 53.85
C ALA A 10 1.54 12.05 54.86
N GLY A 11 1.39 10.80 54.52
CA GLY A 11 1.94 9.65 55.25
C GLY A 11 3.21 9.15 54.56
N SER A 12 4.34 9.42 55.22
CA SER A 12 5.64 8.85 54.85
C SER A 12 5.60 7.33 54.99
N CYS A 13 5.76 6.62 53.90
CA CYS A 13 5.94 5.16 53.91
C CYS A 13 7.43 4.83 53.84
N LYS A 14 7.95 4.28 54.92
CA LYS A 14 9.31 3.71 55.03
C LYS A 14 9.39 2.41 54.23
N ASN A 15 10.43 2.29 53.40
CA ASN A 15 10.83 1.06 52.69
C ASN A 15 11.04 -0.11 53.65
N GLN A 16 10.35 -1.21 53.43
CA GLN A 16 10.79 -2.56 53.81
C GLN A 16 10.27 -3.57 52.78
N GLY A 17 11.20 -4.30 52.19
CA GLY A 17 11.12 -5.65 51.60
C GLY A 17 9.98 -6.01 50.66
N GLY A 18 10.31 -6.15 49.43
CA GLY A 18 9.79 -7.05 48.39
C GLY A 18 8.39 -7.63 48.56
N ASN A 19 7.38 -6.89 48.10
CA ASN A 19 6.16 -7.39 47.48
C ASN A 19 5.64 -6.26 46.59
N GLU A 20 5.67 -6.46 45.28
CA GLU A 20 4.95 -5.60 44.34
C GLU A 20 3.48 -5.63 44.76
N CYS A 21 3.06 -4.59 45.44
CA CYS A 21 1.66 -4.35 45.73
C CYS A 21 0.97 -4.12 44.38
N GLN A 22 0.35 -5.14 43.82
CA GLN A 22 -0.53 -5.00 42.63
C GLN A 22 -1.62 -4.02 43.04
N GLN A 23 -1.45 -2.73 42.65
CA GLN A 23 -2.51 -1.74 42.81
C GLN A 23 -3.72 -2.24 42.03
N LYS A 24 -4.78 -2.63 42.73
CA LYS A 24 -6.06 -2.98 42.10
C LYS A 24 -6.54 -1.78 41.33
N ALA A 25 -6.80 -1.96 40.04
CA ALA A 25 -7.38 -0.93 39.20
C ALA A 25 -8.70 -0.41 39.80
N SER A 26 -8.94 0.89 39.74
CA SER A 26 -10.19 1.50 40.18
C SER A 26 -11.37 0.93 39.40
N LYS A 27 -12.43 0.53 40.10
CA LYS A 27 -13.65 0.01 39.45
C LYS A 27 -14.39 1.13 38.76
N ILE A 28 -14.61 0.98 37.43
CA ILE A 28 -15.49 1.86 36.66
C ILE A 28 -16.85 1.19 36.54
N GLY A 29 -17.92 1.93 36.86
CA GLY A 29 -19.31 1.46 36.81
C GLY A 29 -20.27 2.58 36.48
N HIS A 30 -21.56 2.30 36.54
CA HIS A 30 -22.61 3.25 36.16
C HIS A 30 -22.69 4.49 37.05
N CYS A 31 -22.15 4.44 38.27
CA CYS A 31 -22.07 5.58 39.20
C CYS A 31 -20.71 6.30 39.16
N THR A 32 -19.80 5.98 38.21
CA THR A 32 -18.52 6.65 38.12
C THR A 32 -18.71 8.10 37.69
N ALA A 33 -18.19 9.05 38.46
CA ALA A 33 -18.23 10.46 38.16
C ALA A 33 -17.34 10.77 36.93
N TYR A 34 -17.72 11.77 36.15
CA TYR A 34 -16.98 12.27 35.00
C TYR A 34 -16.92 13.79 35.00
N ASP A 35 -15.82 14.35 34.49
CA ASP A 35 -15.61 15.79 34.37
C ASP A 35 -14.62 16.10 33.24
N TYR A 36 -14.50 17.36 32.86
CA TYR A 36 -13.52 17.83 31.88
C TYR A 36 -12.12 17.86 32.49
N CYS A 37 -11.13 17.39 31.72
CA CYS A 37 -9.74 17.64 32.05
C CYS A 37 -9.19 18.80 31.21
N ARG A 38 -8.20 19.55 31.76
CA ARG A 38 -7.53 20.66 31.06
C ARG A 38 -6.37 20.21 30.20
N GLU A 39 -6.07 18.94 30.24
CA GLU A 39 -4.90 18.34 29.60
C GLU A 39 -5.14 18.13 28.09
N ARG A 40 -4.10 18.36 27.30
CA ARG A 40 -4.11 18.12 25.86
C ARG A 40 -3.84 16.64 25.60
N LEU A 41 -4.89 15.85 25.56
CA LEU A 41 -4.83 14.40 25.31
C LEU A 41 -5.02 14.08 23.82
N SER A 42 -4.40 13.00 23.38
CA SER A 42 -4.57 12.45 22.03
C SER A 42 -4.47 10.92 22.07
N PRO A 43 -5.29 10.20 21.31
CA PRO A 43 -5.15 8.76 21.11
C PRO A 43 -4.07 8.41 20.06
N PHE A 44 -3.47 9.39 19.41
CA PHE A 44 -2.59 9.24 18.26
C PHE A 44 -1.11 9.50 18.58
N GLY A 45 -0.65 9.14 19.79
CA GLY A 45 0.72 9.39 20.23
C GLY A 45 1.79 8.76 19.30
N GLY A 46 1.49 7.65 18.65
CA GLY A 46 2.38 7.02 17.66
C GLY A 46 2.68 7.87 16.44
N LEU A 47 1.93 8.96 16.19
CA LEU A 47 2.24 9.90 15.11
C LEU A 47 3.60 10.57 15.25
N LEU A 48 4.13 10.71 16.47
CA LEU A 48 5.49 11.21 16.66
C LEU A 48 6.52 10.31 15.97
N GLY A 49 6.34 8.98 16.01
CA GLY A 49 7.16 8.04 15.25
C GLY A 49 7.05 8.24 13.75
N LEU A 50 5.85 8.52 13.23
CA LEU A 50 5.66 8.85 11.81
C LEU A 50 6.37 10.15 11.42
N VAL A 51 6.27 11.21 12.23
CA VAL A 51 6.96 12.48 11.97
C VAL A 51 8.46 12.26 11.87
N LYS A 52 9.06 11.55 12.84
CA LYS A 52 10.49 11.20 12.82
C LYS A 52 10.86 10.34 11.61
N PHE A 53 10.01 9.39 11.21
CA PHE A 53 10.21 8.58 10.01
C PHE A 53 10.22 9.44 8.75
N LEU A 54 9.22 10.31 8.56
CA LEU A 54 9.12 11.18 7.38
C LEU A 54 10.30 12.16 7.29
N ASP A 55 10.78 12.65 8.43
CA ASP A 55 11.97 13.47 8.51
C ASP A 55 13.26 12.69 8.13
N LEU A 56 13.43 11.46 8.67
CA LEU A 56 14.57 10.59 8.32
C LEU A 56 14.64 10.31 6.82
N VAL A 57 13.50 9.98 6.19
CA VAL A 57 13.44 9.71 4.75
C VAL A 57 13.47 10.99 3.91
N ARG A 58 13.41 12.15 4.55
CA ARG A 58 13.36 13.49 3.90
C ARG A 58 12.17 13.61 2.94
N PHE A 59 11.01 13.20 3.43
CA PHE A 59 9.81 13.11 2.58
C PHE A 59 9.39 14.47 1.99
N GLU A 60 9.56 15.58 2.73
CA GLU A 60 9.25 16.91 2.24
C GLU A 60 10.12 17.28 1.02
N GLU A 61 11.43 17.04 1.06
CA GLU A 61 12.35 17.28 -0.06
C GLU A 61 11.98 16.38 -1.27
N ILE A 62 11.64 15.12 -1.02
CA ILE A 62 11.16 14.20 -2.08
C ILE A 62 9.88 14.76 -2.71
N PHE A 63 8.94 15.18 -1.87
CA PHE A 63 7.66 15.73 -2.33
C PHE A 63 7.87 16.98 -3.17
N GLU A 64 8.60 17.96 -2.68
CA GLU A 64 8.87 19.20 -3.38
C GLU A 64 9.64 19.00 -4.68
N GLY A 65 10.52 18.00 -4.75
CA GLY A 65 11.26 17.63 -5.94
C GLY A 65 10.40 17.14 -7.12
N PHE A 66 9.21 16.62 -6.84
CA PHE A 66 8.31 16.07 -7.88
C PHE A 66 6.98 16.79 -7.99
N TYR A 67 6.47 17.32 -6.88
CA TYR A 67 5.10 17.83 -6.85
C TYR A 67 4.98 19.16 -7.56
N LYS A 68 4.13 19.19 -8.58
CA LYS A 68 3.74 20.42 -9.28
C LYS A 68 2.43 20.91 -8.68
N PRO A 69 2.47 21.95 -7.86
CA PRO A 69 1.28 22.40 -7.15
C PRO A 69 0.23 23.00 -8.11
N PRO A 70 -1.05 23.01 -7.69
CA PRO A 70 -2.07 23.83 -8.32
C PRO A 70 -1.71 25.33 -8.22
N GLU A 71 -2.27 26.15 -9.10
CA GLU A 71 -1.96 27.60 -9.15
C GLU A 71 -2.26 28.32 -7.84
N ARG A 72 -3.37 27.97 -7.19
CA ARG A 72 -3.80 28.65 -5.96
C ARG A 72 -3.04 28.12 -4.76
N MET A 73 -2.23 28.98 -4.14
CA MET A 73 -1.53 28.67 -2.89
C MET A 73 -2.50 28.63 -1.71
N PRO A 74 -2.60 27.51 -0.98
CA PRO A 74 -3.34 27.46 0.28
C PRO A 74 -2.53 28.11 1.41
N GLU A 75 -3.23 28.62 2.43
CA GLU A 75 -2.60 29.27 3.60
C GLU A 75 -1.56 28.39 4.30
N MET A 76 -1.83 27.08 4.41
CA MET A 76 -0.90 26.11 5.01
C MET A 76 0.26 25.69 4.09
N GLY A 77 0.27 26.14 2.82
CA GLY A 77 1.18 25.61 1.81
C GLY A 77 0.72 24.24 1.24
N HIS A 78 1.22 23.92 0.05
CA HIS A 78 0.80 22.68 -0.65
C HIS A 78 1.25 21.41 0.06
N TYR A 79 2.48 21.40 0.58
CA TYR A 79 2.99 20.26 1.33
C TYR A 79 2.09 19.92 2.52
N ASN A 80 1.77 20.90 3.37
CA ASN A 80 0.95 20.67 4.55
C ASN A 80 -0.50 20.27 4.21
N MET A 81 -1.05 20.75 3.08
CA MET A 81 -2.37 20.30 2.62
C MET A 81 -2.37 18.82 2.19
N VAL A 82 -1.33 18.38 1.50
CA VAL A 82 -1.16 16.96 1.14
C VAL A 82 -0.84 16.15 2.39
N TYR A 83 0.07 16.63 3.24
CA TYR A 83 0.47 15.96 4.48
C TYR A 83 -0.71 15.78 5.44
N GLY A 84 -1.60 16.77 5.57
CA GLY A 84 -2.81 16.64 6.35
C GLY A 84 -3.72 15.51 5.86
N ASN A 85 -3.93 15.42 4.54
CA ASN A 85 -4.69 14.31 3.95
C ASN A 85 -3.98 12.95 4.14
N LEU A 86 -2.65 12.90 4.05
CA LEU A 86 -1.88 11.69 4.34
C LEU A 86 -2.03 11.27 5.80
N LEU A 87 -1.96 12.21 6.75
CA LEU A 87 -2.17 11.93 8.18
C LEU A 87 -3.58 11.40 8.44
N LEU A 88 -4.60 12.01 7.83
CA LEU A 88 -5.99 11.54 7.93
C LEU A 88 -6.09 10.06 7.52
N LEU A 89 -5.55 9.71 6.34
CA LEU A 89 -5.55 8.34 5.82
C LEU A 89 -4.67 7.41 6.66
N PHE A 90 -3.50 7.88 7.12
CA PHE A 90 -2.59 7.12 7.96
C PHE A 90 -3.23 6.72 9.30
N ILE A 91 -3.98 7.63 9.92
CA ILE A 91 -4.77 7.35 11.13
C ILE A 91 -5.88 6.31 10.86
N GLY A 92 -6.37 6.21 9.62
CA GLY A 92 -7.43 5.28 9.21
C GLY A 92 -8.77 5.93 8.92
N PHE A 93 -8.79 7.25 8.83
CA PHE A 93 -9.97 7.99 8.41
C PHE A 93 -10.00 8.11 6.88
N THR A 94 -10.89 7.38 6.25
CA THR A 94 -10.92 7.15 4.80
C THR A 94 -11.71 8.19 3.98
N ARG A 95 -12.23 9.23 4.61
CA ARG A 95 -13.05 10.26 3.95
C ARG A 95 -12.58 11.65 4.37
N VAL A 96 -12.55 12.59 3.44
CA VAL A 96 -12.13 13.98 3.71
C VAL A 96 -12.95 14.63 4.84
N TRP A 97 -14.25 14.34 4.94
CA TRP A 97 -15.08 14.90 5.99
C TRP A 97 -14.72 14.41 7.40
N HIS A 98 -13.95 13.33 7.53
CA HIS A 98 -13.46 12.84 8.83
C HIS A 98 -12.47 13.79 9.52
N PHE A 99 -11.97 14.82 8.83
CA PHE A 99 -11.22 15.90 9.49
C PHE A 99 -11.97 16.51 10.68
N LEU A 100 -13.29 16.44 10.69
CA LEU A 100 -14.10 16.88 11.85
C LEU A 100 -13.70 16.19 13.15
N TYR A 101 -13.27 14.94 13.10
CA TYR A 101 -12.94 14.15 14.29
C TYR A 101 -11.53 14.41 14.84
N ILE A 102 -10.65 14.97 14.02
CA ILE A 102 -9.26 15.26 14.41
C ILE A 102 -8.94 16.76 14.41
N GLN A 103 -9.97 17.61 14.18
CA GLN A 103 -9.79 19.06 13.99
C GLN A 103 -9.12 19.75 15.17
N PHE A 104 -9.29 19.23 16.37
CA PHE A 104 -8.74 19.76 17.63
C PHE A 104 -7.80 18.77 18.33
N ASP A 105 -7.43 17.67 17.68
CA ASP A 105 -6.51 16.72 18.27
C ASP A 105 -5.15 17.36 18.52
N SER A 106 -4.65 17.22 19.76
CA SER A 106 -3.47 17.95 20.22
C SER A 106 -2.16 17.52 19.54
N VAL A 107 -2.03 16.25 19.18
CA VAL A 107 -0.85 15.75 18.47
C VAL A 107 -0.92 16.17 17.01
N VAL A 108 -2.07 15.98 16.35
CA VAL A 108 -2.25 16.35 14.94
C VAL A 108 -2.09 17.86 14.74
N CYS A 109 -2.73 18.68 15.59
CA CYS A 109 -2.58 20.13 15.54
C CYS A 109 -1.13 20.56 15.80
N GLY A 110 -0.45 19.89 16.76
CA GLY A 110 0.95 20.15 17.08
C GLY A 110 1.91 19.91 15.93
N ILE A 111 1.66 18.90 15.08
CA ILE A 111 2.45 18.63 13.87
C ILE A 111 2.45 19.83 12.91
N PHE A 112 1.34 20.56 12.82
CA PHE A 112 1.20 21.73 11.94
C PHE A 112 1.42 23.07 12.64
N HIS A 113 1.79 23.10 13.92
CA HIS A 113 1.88 24.31 14.75
C HIS A 113 0.57 25.13 14.76
N LEU A 114 -0.57 24.45 14.77
CA LEU A 114 -1.90 25.05 14.76
C LEU A 114 -2.65 24.77 16.07
N VAL A 115 -3.50 25.72 16.47
CA VAL A 115 -4.46 25.49 17.56
C VAL A 115 -5.61 24.59 17.10
N LYS A 116 -5.94 24.68 15.82
CA LYS A 116 -7.03 23.99 15.18
C LYS A 116 -6.70 23.77 13.71
N LEU A 117 -6.98 22.59 13.18
CA LEU A 117 -6.85 22.34 11.75
C LEU A 117 -7.85 23.17 10.93
N PRO A 118 -7.57 23.47 9.66
CA PRO A 118 -8.51 24.09 8.75
C PRO A 118 -9.86 23.36 8.71
N TYR A 119 -10.90 24.07 8.29
CA TYR A 119 -12.20 23.44 8.10
C TYR A 119 -12.16 22.38 7.01
N VAL A 120 -12.99 21.37 7.14
CA VAL A 120 -13.17 20.28 6.16
C VAL A 120 -13.31 20.81 4.73
N THR A 121 -14.06 21.91 4.57
CA THR A 121 -14.27 22.56 3.26
C THR A 121 -12.98 23.04 2.61
N THR A 122 -11.96 23.42 3.41
CA THR A 122 -10.64 23.82 2.90
C THR A 122 -9.90 22.62 2.31
N TYR A 123 -9.89 21.49 3.02
CA TYR A 123 -9.32 20.25 2.50
C TYR A 123 -10.06 19.74 1.27
N TRP A 124 -11.39 19.84 1.26
CA TRP A 124 -12.19 19.44 0.12
C TRP A 124 -11.90 20.29 -1.12
N ARG A 125 -11.88 21.62 -0.97
CA ARG A 125 -11.52 22.54 -2.05
C ARG A 125 -10.10 22.27 -2.58
N TYR A 126 -9.18 21.90 -1.69
CA TYR A 126 -7.83 21.53 -2.10
C TYR A 126 -7.85 20.24 -2.94
N VAL A 127 -8.52 19.19 -2.49
CA VAL A 127 -8.68 17.95 -3.27
C VAL A 127 -9.34 18.24 -4.63
N ASP A 128 -10.32 19.14 -4.68
CA ASP A 128 -10.98 19.57 -5.91
C ASP A 128 -10.11 20.45 -6.82
N SER A 129 -8.97 20.92 -6.36
CA SER A 129 -7.97 21.63 -7.19
C SER A 129 -6.91 20.72 -7.80
N LEU A 130 -6.83 19.46 -7.35
CA LEU A 130 -5.86 18.49 -7.85
C LEU A 130 -6.29 17.94 -9.22
N GLY A 131 -5.33 17.45 -9.99
CA GLY A 131 -5.56 16.85 -11.29
C GLY A 131 -4.64 15.65 -11.54
N ILE A 132 -4.67 15.13 -12.75
CA ILE A 132 -3.85 13.97 -13.17
C ILE A 132 -2.36 14.25 -12.95
N ASN A 133 -1.89 15.47 -13.23
CA ASN A 133 -0.48 15.84 -13.06
C ASN A 133 -0.02 15.73 -11.61
N GLN A 134 -0.85 16.17 -10.65
CA GLN A 134 -0.56 16.01 -9.22
C GLN A 134 -0.53 14.54 -8.82
N GLY A 135 -1.46 13.73 -9.33
CA GLY A 135 -1.45 12.29 -9.10
C GLY A 135 -0.19 11.60 -9.64
N MET A 136 0.25 11.95 -10.84
CA MET A 136 1.50 11.44 -11.43
C MET A 136 2.73 11.87 -10.61
N ALA A 137 2.74 13.10 -10.11
CA ALA A 137 3.81 13.59 -9.25
C ALA A 137 3.88 12.82 -7.92
N LEU A 138 2.72 12.51 -7.30
CA LEU A 138 2.66 11.66 -6.11
C LEU A 138 3.19 10.24 -6.39
N LEU A 139 2.92 9.68 -7.57
CA LEU A 139 3.46 8.39 -7.97
C LEU A 139 4.99 8.42 -8.09
N MET A 140 5.55 9.49 -8.64
CA MET A 140 7.02 9.69 -8.70
C MET A 140 7.62 9.82 -7.29
N ALA A 141 6.98 10.59 -6.42
CA ALA A 141 7.40 10.71 -5.01
C ALA A 141 7.36 9.35 -4.28
N MET A 142 6.35 8.50 -4.54
CA MET A 142 6.30 7.13 -4.01
C MET A 142 7.49 6.28 -4.46
N SER A 143 7.90 6.40 -5.73
CA SER A 143 9.05 5.66 -6.25
C SER A 143 10.35 6.09 -5.56
N ALA A 144 10.55 7.41 -5.39
CA ALA A 144 11.72 7.95 -4.68
C ALA A 144 11.72 7.55 -3.20
N LEU A 145 10.57 7.59 -2.53
CA LEU A 145 10.41 7.13 -1.14
C LEU A 145 10.79 5.65 -1.00
N ARG A 146 10.34 4.80 -1.91
CA ARG A 146 10.68 3.37 -1.95
C ARG A 146 12.18 3.17 -2.04
N GLU A 147 12.83 3.81 -3.02
CA GLU A 147 14.29 3.73 -3.19
C GLU A 147 15.01 4.11 -1.90
N ARG A 148 14.60 5.21 -1.27
CA ARG A 148 15.19 5.70 -0.02
C ARG A 148 15.02 4.70 1.13
N VAL A 149 13.81 4.16 1.30
CA VAL A 149 13.52 3.20 2.38
C VAL A 149 14.29 1.89 2.16
N TRP A 150 14.35 1.38 0.92
CA TRP A 150 15.11 0.17 0.62
C TRP A 150 16.59 0.36 0.94
N GLN A 151 17.17 1.51 0.59
CA GLN A 151 18.56 1.85 0.96
C GLN A 151 18.76 1.91 2.47
N LEU A 152 17.86 2.56 3.21
CA LEU A 152 17.94 2.67 4.68
C LEU A 152 17.81 1.31 5.37
N CYS A 153 17.01 0.41 4.83
CA CYS A 153 16.82 -0.95 5.35
C CYS A 153 17.83 -1.96 4.79
N GLY A 154 18.79 -1.54 3.96
CA GLY A 154 19.74 -2.46 3.30
C GLY A 154 19.05 -3.51 2.43
N LEU A 155 17.82 -3.24 1.93
CA LEU A 155 17.08 -4.19 1.11
C LEU A 155 17.62 -4.18 -0.32
N SER A 156 17.89 -5.39 -0.82
CA SER A 156 18.32 -5.60 -2.20
C SER A 156 17.60 -6.82 -2.77
N TYR A 157 16.70 -6.57 -3.71
CA TYR A 157 15.97 -7.62 -4.44
C TYR A 157 16.39 -7.59 -5.91
N PRO A 158 17.38 -8.43 -6.31
CA PRO A 158 17.80 -8.51 -7.71
C PRO A 158 16.67 -8.97 -8.64
N THR A 159 15.75 -9.76 -8.13
CA THR A 159 14.53 -10.20 -8.82
C THR A 159 13.32 -9.75 -8.02
N ILE A 160 12.33 -9.15 -8.69
CA ILE A 160 11.03 -8.83 -8.10
C ILE A 160 9.90 -9.37 -8.95
N HIS A 161 8.79 -9.64 -8.27
CA HIS A 161 7.52 -10.02 -8.90
C HIS A 161 6.55 -8.85 -8.83
N ILE A 162 6.02 -8.44 -9.97
CA ILE A 162 4.98 -7.40 -10.05
C ILE A 162 3.65 -8.07 -10.38
N ASN A 163 2.75 -8.06 -9.41
CA ASN A 163 1.39 -8.56 -9.57
C ASN A 163 0.50 -7.45 -10.10
N ILE A 164 -0.13 -7.68 -11.25
CA ILE A 164 -1.04 -6.74 -11.90
C ILE A 164 -2.46 -7.25 -11.72
N ASP A 165 -3.35 -6.39 -11.24
CA ASP A 165 -4.77 -6.70 -11.09
C ASP A 165 -5.65 -5.48 -11.23
N THR A 166 -6.94 -5.69 -11.51
CA THR A 166 -7.95 -4.64 -11.51
C THR A 166 -8.93 -4.83 -10.37
N THR A 167 -9.55 -3.75 -9.95
CA THR A 167 -10.67 -3.84 -9.02
C THR A 167 -11.80 -2.92 -9.48
N VAL A 168 -12.98 -3.04 -8.88
CA VAL A 168 -14.12 -2.19 -9.20
C VAL A 168 -14.44 -1.29 -8.02
N GLU A 169 -14.59 0.01 -8.28
CA GLU A 169 -15.07 1.01 -7.33
C GLU A 169 -16.42 1.51 -7.81
N THR A 170 -17.49 1.10 -7.12
CA THR A 170 -18.86 1.45 -7.51
C THR A 170 -19.13 2.93 -7.26
N ILE A 171 -19.72 3.60 -8.25
CA ILE A 171 -20.12 5.00 -8.20
C ILE A 171 -21.63 5.10 -7.95
N TYR A 172 -22.02 5.95 -7.01
CA TYR A 172 -23.42 6.20 -6.64
C TYR A 172 -23.92 7.58 -7.09
N GLY A 173 -23.17 8.29 -7.91
CA GLY A 173 -23.50 9.62 -8.40
C GLY A 173 -23.15 9.83 -9.87
N SER A 174 -23.04 11.10 -10.27
CA SER A 174 -22.76 11.55 -11.64
C SER A 174 -21.27 11.89 -11.85
N GLN A 175 -20.35 11.12 -11.27
CA GLN A 175 -18.93 11.35 -11.39
C GLN A 175 -18.46 11.16 -12.85
N GLN A 176 -17.64 12.09 -13.32
CA GLN A 176 -17.03 12.06 -14.63
C GLN A 176 -16.19 10.78 -14.81
N GLY A 177 -16.28 10.14 -15.97
CA GLY A 177 -15.52 8.92 -16.28
C GLY A 177 -16.14 7.63 -15.74
N GLY A 178 -17.20 7.70 -14.94
CA GLY A 178 -17.94 6.52 -14.49
C GLY A 178 -18.65 5.81 -15.64
N ARG A 179 -18.34 4.52 -15.83
CA ARG A 179 -18.91 3.67 -16.90
C ARG A 179 -19.56 2.42 -16.32
N LYS A 180 -20.56 1.90 -17.04
CA LYS A 180 -21.07 0.55 -16.80
C LYS A 180 -20.05 -0.44 -17.36
N GLY A 181 -19.68 -1.44 -16.56
CA GLY A 181 -18.76 -2.49 -16.91
C GLY A 181 -19.02 -3.72 -16.06
N HIS A 182 -18.09 -4.68 -16.07
CA HIS A 182 -18.16 -5.86 -15.22
C HIS A 182 -18.07 -5.46 -13.74
N ASN A 183 -19.19 -5.49 -13.06
CA ASN A 183 -19.30 -5.21 -11.61
C ASN A 183 -20.11 -6.32 -10.95
N PRO A 184 -19.48 -7.43 -10.54
CA PRO A 184 -20.21 -8.61 -10.04
C PRO A 184 -20.97 -8.34 -8.75
N LYS A 185 -20.48 -7.44 -7.88
CA LYS A 185 -21.13 -7.09 -6.61
C LYS A 185 -22.32 -6.14 -6.79
N ASN A 186 -22.27 -5.26 -7.79
CA ASN A 186 -23.28 -4.22 -8.03
C ASN A 186 -23.63 -4.16 -9.52
N ARG A 187 -24.31 -5.20 -10.03
CA ARG A 187 -24.65 -5.36 -11.46
C ARG A 187 -25.38 -4.13 -11.98
N GLY A 188 -24.98 -3.63 -13.15
CA GLY A 188 -25.60 -2.48 -13.82
C GLY A 188 -25.25 -1.11 -13.24
N LYS A 189 -24.56 -1.02 -12.11
CA LYS A 189 -24.05 0.26 -11.57
C LYS A 189 -22.82 0.72 -12.35
N LYS A 190 -22.65 2.05 -12.45
CA LYS A 190 -21.44 2.66 -12.97
C LYS A 190 -20.30 2.49 -11.95
N GLY A 191 -19.07 2.44 -12.42
CA GLY A 191 -17.90 2.38 -11.57
C GLY A 191 -16.67 2.96 -12.24
N PHE A 192 -15.61 3.05 -11.46
CA PHE A 192 -14.24 3.09 -11.94
C PHE A 192 -13.65 1.68 -11.85
N ARG A 193 -12.64 1.43 -12.67
CA ARG A 193 -11.91 0.16 -12.67
C ARG A 193 -10.40 0.42 -12.64
N PRO A 194 -9.88 0.82 -11.47
CA PRO A 194 -8.44 1.05 -11.34
C PRO A 194 -7.65 -0.23 -11.60
N VAL A 195 -6.47 -0.06 -12.21
CA VAL A 195 -5.43 -1.08 -12.29
C VAL A 195 -4.40 -0.79 -11.21
N LEU A 196 -4.02 -1.83 -10.47
CA LEU A 196 -3.05 -1.77 -9.38
C LEU A 196 -1.94 -2.80 -9.64
N CYS A 197 -0.71 -2.36 -9.42
CA CYS A 197 0.47 -3.21 -9.51
C CYS A 197 1.15 -3.22 -8.14
N PHE A 198 1.41 -4.41 -7.59
CA PHE A 198 2.08 -4.58 -6.30
C PHE A 198 3.38 -5.35 -6.46
N ILE A 199 4.42 -4.95 -5.72
CA ILE A 199 5.63 -5.73 -5.53
C ILE A 199 5.34 -6.84 -4.52
N GLN A 200 5.56 -8.09 -4.90
CA GLN A 200 5.28 -9.24 -4.04
C GLN A 200 6.14 -9.23 -2.77
N GLU A 201 7.43 -8.98 -2.91
CA GLU A 201 8.44 -9.11 -1.86
C GLU A 201 8.22 -8.14 -0.70
N THR A 202 7.74 -6.92 -1.02
CA THR A 202 7.54 -5.86 -0.03
C THR A 202 6.09 -5.50 0.21
N ARG A 203 5.17 -6.07 -0.60
CA ARG A 203 3.74 -5.77 -0.58
C ARG A 203 3.42 -4.28 -0.81
N GLU A 204 4.35 -3.54 -1.40
CA GLU A 204 4.17 -2.15 -1.76
C GLU A 204 3.35 -2.03 -3.04
N TYR A 205 2.49 -1.02 -3.09
CA TYR A 205 1.93 -0.56 -4.35
C TYR A 205 3.07 -0.02 -5.22
N PHE A 206 3.27 -0.64 -6.38
CA PHE A 206 4.36 -0.29 -7.29
C PHE A 206 3.96 0.88 -8.18
N THR A 207 2.87 0.72 -8.91
CA THR A 207 2.26 1.72 -9.80
C THR A 207 0.84 1.29 -10.15
N GLY A 208 0.12 2.16 -10.83
CA GLY A 208 -1.22 1.91 -11.33
C GLY A 208 -1.94 3.21 -11.61
N LYS A 209 -3.18 3.11 -12.04
CA LYS A 209 -3.99 4.27 -12.38
C LYS A 209 -5.47 4.05 -12.14
N LEU A 210 -6.16 5.12 -11.76
CA LEU A 210 -7.61 5.14 -11.83
C LEU A 210 -8.03 5.10 -13.30
N ARG A 211 -9.00 4.25 -13.63
CA ARG A 211 -9.53 4.07 -14.98
C ARG A 211 -11.04 4.19 -14.96
N ARG A 212 -11.60 4.47 -16.13
CA ARG A 212 -13.05 4.34 -16.37
C ARG A 212 -13.48 2.88 -16.15
N GLY A 213 -14.76 2.62 -15.99
CA GLY A 213 -15.29 1.31 -15.57
C GLY A 213 -15.21 0.18 -16.61
N GLU A 214 -14.61 0.42 -17.77
CA GLU A 214 -14.45 -0.56 -18.84
C GLU A 214 -13.35 -1.58 -18.54
N THR A 215 -13.41 -2.77 -19.16
CA THR A 215 -12.30 -3.74 -19.15
C THR A 215 -11.04 -3.12 -19.75
N ILE A 216 -9.88 -3.53 -19.23
CA ILE A 216 -8.61 -3.02 -19.75
C ILE A 216 -8.31 -3.62 -21.13
N GLY A 217 -7.93 -2.78 -22.08
CA GLY A 217 -7.50 -3.20 -23.41
C GLY A 217 -6.02 -3.62 -23.44
N GLY A 218 -5.65 -4.45 -24.42
CA GLY A 218 -4.27 -4.94 -24.55
C GLY A 218 -3.25 -3.81 -24.71
N GLU A 219 -3.53 -2.84 -25.57
CA GLU A 219 -2.65 -1.68 -25.75
C GLU A 219 -2.49 -0.84 -24.46
N GLU A 220 -3.55 -0.71 -23.67
CA GLU A 220 -3.48 0.00 -22.40
C GLU A 220 -2.58 -0.74 -21.38
N VAL A 221 -2.62 -2.07 -21.37
CA VAL A 221 -1.70 -2.91 -20.59
C VAL A 221 -0.26 -2.73 -21.07
N ALA A 222 -0.04 -2.75 -22.38
CA ALA A 222 1.28 -2.54 -22.97
C ALA A 222 1.88 -1.18 -22.60
N VAL A 223 1.09 -0.10 -22.70
CA VAL A 223 1.50 1.24 -22.27
C VAL A 223 1.86 1.25 -20.79
N LEU A 224 1.07 0.59 -19.94
CA LEU A 224 1.36 0.48 -18.51
C LEU A 224 2.71 -0.23 -18.27
N ILE A 225 2.95 -1.39 -18.91
CA ILE A 225 4.19 -2.16 -18.78
C ILE A 225 5.42 -1.33 -19.18
N ARG A 226 5.34 -0.58 -20.30
CA ARG A 226 6.43 0.30 -20.77
C ARG A 226 6.79 1.40 -19.77
N THR A 227 5.89 1.76 -18.85
CA THR A 227 6.20 2.76 -17.80
C THR A 227 6.97 2.19 -16.61
N PHE A 228 7.03 0.86 -16.44
CA PHE A 228 7.54 0.25 -15.21
C PHE A 228 9.00 0.57 -14.92
N LYS A 229 9.86 0.64 -15.95
CA LYS A 229 11.28 0.99 -15.76
C LYS A 229 11.49 2.31 -15.03
N LYS A 230 10.56 3.26 -15.17
CA LYS A 230 10.63 4.58 -14.52
C LYS A 230 10.54 4.50 -12.99
N TYR A 231 9.93 3.43 -12.47
CA TYR A 231 9.59 3.28 -11.05
C TYR A 231 10.38 2.17 -10.35
N LEU A 232 11.23 1.42 -11.10
CA LEU A 232 12.03 0.34 -10.54
C LEU A 232 13.15 0.85 -9.65
N PRO A 233 13.35 0.25 -8.45
CA PRO A 233 14.56 0.48 -7.66
C PRO A 233 15.84 0.09 -8.40
N ALA A 234 16.94 0.80 -8.12
CA ALA A 234 18.19 0.63 -8.83
C ALA A 234 18.82 -0.78 -8.70
N CYS A 235 18.53 -1.47 -7.59
CA CYS A 235 19.03 -2.81 -7.33
C CYS A 235 18.35 -3.90 -8.15
N VAL A 236 17.17 -3.63 -8.74
CA VAL A 236 16.37 -4.61 -9.48
C VAL A 236 16.98 -4.86 -10.85
N LYS A 237 17.28 -6.14 -11.13
CA LYS A 237 17.87 -6.61 -12.41
C LYS A 237 16.87 -7.43 -13.22
N LYS A 238 15.98 -8.15 -12.56
CA LYS A 238 15.00 -9.04 -13.18
C LYS A 238 13.60 -8.73 -12.64
N VAL A 239 12.63 -8.62 -13.55
CA VAL A 239 11.21 -8.42 -13.21
C VAL A 239 10.39 -9.56 -13.80
N ILE A 240 9.50 -10.12 -13.00
CA ILE A 240 8.54 -11.13 -13.42
C ILE A 240 7.14 -10.54 -13.23
N LEU A 241 6.42 -10.33 -14.34
CA LEU A 241 5.07 -9.81 -14.34
C LEU A 241 4.07 -10.95 -14.16
N ARG A 242 3.10 -10.80 -13.28
CA ARG A 242 2.03 -11.77 -13.08
C ARG A 242 0.67 -11.08 -13.19
N GLY A 243 -0.19 -11.57 -14.06
CA GLY A 243 -1.53 -11.04 -14.28
C GLY A 243 -2.52 -12.16 -14.55
N ASP A 244 -3.79 -11.91 -14.26
CA ASP A 244 -4.85 -12.86 -14.60
C ASP A 244 -5.17 -12.85 -16.10
N GLY A 245 -6.18 -13.64 -16.52
CA GLY A 245 -6.56 -13.76 -17.94
C GLY A 245 -7.17 -12.49 -18.56
N GLU A 246 -7.35 -11.42 -17.81
CA GLU A 246 -7.73 -10.12 -18.37
C GLU A 246 -6.53 -9.43 -19.03
N PHE A 247 -5.32 -9.65 -18.51
CA PHE A 247 -4.09 -8.99 -18.97
C PHE A 247 -3.40 -9.69 -20.13
N ILE A 248 -3.85 -10.89 -20.53
CA ILE A 248 -3.27 -11.57 -21.68
C ILE A 248 -3.69 -10.89 -22.98
N SER A 249 -2.72 -10.39 -23.70
CA SER A 249 -2.86 -9.89 -25.08
C SER A 249 -1.51 -9.95 -25.78
N TRP A 250 -1.53 -9.88 -27.11
CA TRP A 250 -0.29 -9.81 -27.87
C TRP A 250 0.53 -8.58 -27.51
N GLU A 251 -0.15 -7.42 -27.40
CA GLU A 251 0.48 -6.14 -27.08
C GLU A 251 1.18 -6.18 -25.71
N ALA A 252 0.55 -6.81 -24.70
CA ALA A 252 1.12 -6.96 -23.37
C ALA A 252 2.37 -7.87 -23.36
N VAL A 253 2.29 -9.02 -24.06
CA VAL A 253 3.42 -9.95 -24.20
C VAL A 253 4.58 -9.29 -24.95
N LYS A 254 4.29 -8.57 -26.05
CA LYS A 254 5.27 -7.83 -26.82
C LYS A 254 5.95 -6.75 -25.99
N ALA A 255 5.18 -5.93 -25.26
CA ALA A 255 5.71 -4.89 -24.40
C ALA A 255 6.58 -5.47 -23.27
N ALA A 256 6.18 -6.58 -22.64
CA ALA A 256 6.98 -7.22 -21.62
C ALA A 256 8.36 -7.66 -22.16
N ARG A 257 8.40 -8.26 -23.34
CA ARG A 257 9.65 -8.68 -23.99
C ARG A 257 10.52 -7.50 -24.44
N GLU A 258 9.91 -6.47 -25.03
CA GLU A 258 10.62 -5.25 -25.46
C GLU A 258 11.30 -4.56 -24.26
N GLU A 259 10.65 -4.58 -23.10
CA GLU A 259 11.19 -4.02 -21.87
C GLU A 259 12.15 -4.97 -21.11
N GLY A 260 12.31 -6.21 -21.58
CA GLY A 260 13.16 -7.21 -20.94
C GLY A 260 12.56 -7.78 -19.65
N PHE A 261 11.25 -7.73 -19.50
CA PHE A 261 10.52 -8.31 -18.37
C PHE A 261 10.06 -9.73 -18.70
N HIS A 262 10.20 -10.63 -17.74
CA HIS A 262 9.56 -11.93 -17.78
C HIS A 262 8.10 -11.84 -17.38
N PHE A 263 7.29 -12.81 -17.77
CA PHE A 263 5.88 -12.79 -17.48
C PHE A 263 5.26 -14.18 -17.29
N ILE A 264 4.17 -14.20 -16.50
CA ILE A 264 3.23 -15.33 -16.37
C ILE A 264 1.81 -14.70 -16.41
N PHE A 265 1.10 -14.87 -17.51
CA PHE A 265 -0.27 -14.38 -17.63
C PHE A 265 -1.24 -15.56 -17.73
N GLY A 266 -2.33 -15.50 -16.94
CA GLY A 266 -3.43 -16.43 -17.06
C GLY A 266 -4.03 -16.39 -18.45
N ASN A 267 -4.40 -17.54 -19.02
CA ASN A 267 -5.00 -17.62 -20.34
C ASN A 267 -6.48 -17.99 -20.26
N LYS A 268 -7.31 -17.14 -20.88
CA LYS A 268 -8.76 -17.36 -21.08
C LYS A 268 -9.19 -17.08 -22.51
N ARG A 269 -8.24 -16.78 -23.43
CA ARG A 269 -8.54 -16.26 -24.78
C ARG A 269 -8.24 -17.22 -25.90
N CYS A 270 -7.40 -18.22 -25.69
CA CYS A 270 -7.05 -19.20 -26.70
C CYS A 270 -6.92 -20.59 -26.10
N THR A 271 -7.00 -21.61 -26.95
CA THR A 271 -6.91 -23.02 -26.59
C THR A 271 -5.67 -23.61 -27.26
N PRO A 272 -4.51 -23.61 -26.56
CA PRO A 272 -3.29 -24.22 -27.09
C PRO A 272 -3.49 -25.75 -27.25
N PRO A 273 -2.94 -26.38 -28.33
CA PRO A 273 -3.07 -27.79 -28.60
C PRO A 273 -2.08 -28.60 -27.76
N PHE A 274 -2.42 -28.88 -26.51
CA PHE A 274 -1.61 -29.73 -25.64
C PHE A 274 -1.65 -31.18 -26.11
N ASP A 275 -0.47 -31.81 -26.28
CA ASP A 275 -0.36 -33.20 -26.62
C ASP A 275 -0.85 -34.10 -25.45
N PRO A 276 -1.87 -34.93 -25.65
CA PRO A 276 -2.40 -35.79 -24.60
C PRO A 276 -1.38 -36.77 -24.00
N ALA A 277 -0.36 -37.15 -24.76
CA ALA A 277 0.69 -38.06 -24.33
C ALA A 277 1.76 -37.41 -23.43
N ARG A 278 1.78 -36.07 -23.34
CA ARG A 278 2.81 -35.29 -22.62
C ARG A 278 2.41 -34.82 -21.23
N TRP A 279 1.24 -35.22 -20.73
CA TRP A 279 0.86 -34.90 -19.36
C TRP A 279 1.72 -35.67 -18.37
N TYR A 280 2.31 -34.98 -17.41
CA TYR A 280 3.17 -35.58 -16.40
C TYR A 280 2.75 -35.16 -15.00
N LYS A 281 3.04 -36.01 -14.01
CA LYS A 281 2.87 -35.75 -12.57
C LYS A 281 4.20 -35.46 -11.93
N VAL A 282 4.25 -34.53 -10.99
CA VAL A 282 5.45 -34.24 -10.19
C VAL A 282 5.64 -35.30 -9.12
N ARG A 283 4.54 -35.74 -8.52
CA ARG A 283 4.52 -36.82 -7.53
C ARG A 283 3.50 -37.87 -7.94
N LYS A 284 3.78 -39.13 -7.67
CA LYS A 284 2.93 -40.25 -8.09
C LYS A 284 1.46 -40.15 -7.57
N ASN A 285 1.30 -39.59 -6.37
CA ASN A 285 -0.02 -39.43 -5.72
C ASN A 285 -0.63 -38.02 -5.91
N ASP A 286 -0.01 -37.14 -6.68
CA ASP A 286 -0.56 -35.82 -6.95
C ASP A 286 -1.70 -35.95 -7.95
N PRO A 287 -2.89 -35.39 -7.65
CA PRO A 287 -3.97 -35.36 -8.64
C PRO A 287 -3.68 -34.41 -9.81
N ALA A 288 -2.76 -33.45 -9.63
CA ALA A 288 -2.40 -32.49 -10.65
C ALA A 288 -1.49 -33.08 -11.72
N GLU A 289 -1.80 -32.81 -12.97
CA GLU A 289 -0.99 -33.14 -14.12
C GLU A 289 -0.64 -31.87 -14.89
N TYR A 290 0.58 -31.84 -15.44
CA TYR A 290 1.16 -30.66 -16.07
C TYR A 290 1.55 -30.97 -17.52
N ASN A 291 1.46 -29.94 -18.38
CA ASN A 291 1.86 -30.03 -19.77
C ASN A 291 2.35 -28.68 -20.29
N GLU A 292 3.08 -28.67 -21.37
CA GLU A 292 3.54 -27.45 -22.03
C GLU A 292 3.56 -27.58 -23.54
N VAL A 293 3.37 -26.47 -24.24
CA VAL A 293 3.40 -26.43 -25.69
C VAL A 293 3.86 -25.05 -26.17
N MET A 294 4.62 -25.05 -27.27
CA MET A 294 4.88 -23.84 -28.04
C MET A 294 3.69 -23.64 -29.00
N TYR A 295 3.01 -22.52 -28.86
CA TYR A 295 1.82 -22.23 -29.66
C TYR A 295 1.78 -20.76 -30.06
N GLN A 296 1.38 -20.50 -31.28
CA GLN A 296 1.18 -19.17 -31.82
C GLN A 296 -0.34 -18.93 -32.00
N PRO A 297 -0.97 -18.16 -31.10
CA PRO A 297 -2.36 -17.76 -31.29
C PRO A 297 -2.55 -16.94 -32.55
N ALA A 298 -3.74 -16.98 -33.14
CA ALA A 298 -4.08 -16.15 -34.29
C ALA A 298 -3.87 -14.66 -33.96
N GLY A 299 -3.20 -13.95 -34.86
CA GLY A 299 -2.87 -12.52 -34.69
C GLY A 299 -1.61 -12.24 -33.82
N TRP A 300 -0.89 -13.26 -33.38
CA TRP A 300 0.41 -13.08 -32.72
C TRP A 300 1.54 -13.25 -33.74
N ASP A 301 2.60 -12.44 -33.62
CA ASP A 301 3.71 -12.45 -34.57
C ASP A 301 4.63 -13.68 -34.42
N TYR A 302 4.65 -14.33 -33.23
CA TYR A 302 5.47 -15.52 -32.95
C TYR A 302 4.84 -16.43 -31.90
N ALA A 303 5.31 -17.69 -31.87
CA ALA A 303 4.89 -18.65 -30.88
C ALA A 303 5.41 -18.31 -29.48
N CYS A 304 4.55 -18.52 -28.48
CA CYS A 304 4.87 -18.40 -27.07
C CYS A 304 4.72 -19.76 -26.37
N ARG A 305 5.39 -19.91 -25.24
CA ARG A 305 5.26 -21.08 -24.39
C ARG A 305 3.98 -20.97 -23.57
N PHE A 306 3.12 -21.97 -23.71
CA PHE A 306 1.93 -22.15 -22.87
C PHE A 306 2.19 -23.32 -21.92
N VAL A 307 1.89 -23.12 -20.65
CA VAL A 307 1.95 -24.18 -19.62
C VAL A 307 0.55 -24.39 -19.07
N SER A 308 0.22 -25.64 -18.75
CA SER A 308 -1.08 -25.99 -18.24
C SER A 308 -0.96 -26.97 -17.07
N MET A 309 -1.91 -26.83 -16.14
CA MET A 309 -2.22 -27.78 -15.09
C MET A 309 -3.64 -28.26 -15.29
N ARG A 310 -3.88 -29.57 -15.14
CA ARG A 310 -5.22 -30.12 -15.07
C ARG A 310 -5.43 -30.89 -13.77
N LEU A 311 -6.65 -30.79 -13.24
CA LEU A 311 -7.10 -31.52 -12.06
C LEU A 311 -8.37 -32.34 -12.41
N PRO A 312 -8.47 -33.60 -12.00
CA PRO A 312 -9.70 -34.37 -12.16
C PRO A 312 -10.87 -33.66 -11.46
N LYS A 313 -12.05 -33.66 -12.07
CA LYS A 313 -13.30 -33.21 -11.42
C LYS A 313 -13.92 -34.33 -10.64
N GLU A 314 -14.41 -34.01 -9.45
CA GLU A 314 -15.19 -34.97 -8.64
C GLU A 314 -16.56 -35.24 -9.28
N THR A 315 -17.11 -34.30 -10.03
CA THR A 315 -18.36 -34.39 -10.78
C THR A 315 -18.28 -33.61 -12.09
N PRO A 316 -18.80 -34.12 -13.23
CA PRO A 316 -18.88 -33.35 -14.48
C PRO A 316 -19.75 -32.12 -14.28
N SER A 317 -19.27 -30.94 -14.64
CA SER A 317 -20.05 -29.68 -14.57
C SER A 317 -20.69 -29.36 -15.91
N GLU A 318 -21.95 -28.93 -15.90
CA GLU A 318 -22.59 -28.27 -17.02
C GLU A 318 -21.87 -26.93 -17.29
N GLY A 319 -21.40 -26.67 -18.51
CA GLY A 319 -20.72 -25.43 -18.89
C GLY A 319 -19.20 -25.55 -19.05
N ALA A 320 -18.72 -26.68 -19.53
CA ALA A 320 -17.30 -26.93 -19.84
C ALA A 320 -16.72 -25.95 -20.87
N THR A 321 -15.45 -25.57 -20.68
CA THR A 321 -14.66 -24.85 -21.69
C THR A 321 -14.43 -25.72 -22.93
N GLN A 322 -14.03 -25.14 -24.06
CA GLN A 322 -13.76 -25.89 -25.28
C GLN A 322 -12.72 -27.01 -25.09
N LEU A 323 -11.73 -26.82 -24.23
CA LEU A 323 -10.74 -27.85 -23.88
C LEU A 323 -11.37 -28.96 -23.03
N GLU A 324 -12.22 -28.61 -22.07
CA GLU A 324 -12.97 -29.55 -21.24
C GLU A 324 -13.94 -30.40 -22.05
N LEU A 325 -14.52 -29.84 -23.14
CA LEU A 325 -15.37 -30.58 -24.08
C LEU A 325 -14.58 -31.60 -24.92
N LEU A 326 -13.36 -31.26 -25.37
CA LEU A 326 -12.51 -32.15 -26.15
C LEU A 326 -12.03 -33.38 -25.36
N GLU A 327 -11.89 -33.28 -24.04
CA GLU A 327 -11.45 -34.36 -23.13
C GLU A 327 -12.62 -34.95 -22.30
N GLY A 328 -13.86 -34.80 -22.74
CA GLY A 328 -15.01 -35.35 -22.07
C GLY A 328 -15.42 -34.70 -20.76
N GLY A 329 -14.92 -33.50 -20.48
CA GLY A 329 -15.33 -32.72 -19.31
C GLY A 329 -14.77 -33.20 -17.94
N ASN A 330 -13.88 -34.19 -17.92
CA ASN A 330 -13.38 -34.83 -16.72
C ASN A 330 -12.34 -34.05 -15.93
N TYR A 331 -11.78 -32.98 -16.53
CA TYR A 331 -10.71 -32.19 -15.95
C TYR A 331 -11.07 -30.72 -15.84
N LYS A 332 -10.49 -30.05 -14.85
CA LYS A 332 -10.44 -28.59 -14.72
C LYS A 332 -9.04 -28.11 -15.12
N TYR A 333 -8.97 -27.21 -16.10
CA TYR A 333 -7.72 -26.69 -16.63
C TYR A 333 -7.39 -25.31 -16.11
N ARG A 334 -6.10 -25.07 -15.88
CA ARG A 334 -5.49 -23.76 -15.69
C ARG A 334 -4.38 -23.61 -16.71
N ILE A 335 -4.44 -22.58 -17.55
CA ILE A 335 -3.51 -22.38 -18.65
C ILE A 335 -2.86 -21.01 -18.47
N PHE A 336 -1.57 -20.95 -18.72
CA PHE A 336 -0.78 -19.72 -18.62
C PHE A 336 0.13 -19.58 -19.82
N VAL A 337 0.41 -18.33 -20.23
CA VAL A 337 1.47 -18.00 -21.18
C VAL A 337 2.66 -17.42 -20.42
N THR A 338 3.87 -17.83 -20.79
CA THR A 338 5.09 -17.41 -20.11
C THR A 338 6.30 -17.46 -21.07
N ASP A 339 7.35 -16.74 -20.71
CA ASP A 339 8.69 -16.87 -21.32
C ASP A 339 9.71 -17.51 -20.34
N LEU A 340 9.29 -17.85 -19.14
CA LEU A 340 10.15 -18.53 -18.17
C LEU A 340 10.49 -19.95 -18.66
N ARG A 341 11.67 -20.42 -18.30
CA ARG A 341 12.20 -21.72 -18.76
C ARG A 341 12.05 -22.86 -17.74
N GLN A 342 11.64 -22.56 -16.51
CA GLN A 342 11.43 -23.58 -15.49
C GLN A 342 10.37 -24.60 -15.95
N PRO A 343 10.32 -25.83 -15.39
CA PRO A 343 9.26 -26.80 -15.62
C PRO A 343 7.85 -26.22 -15.38
N ALA A 344 6.86 -26.70 -16.10
CA ALA A 344 5.49 -26.13 -16.05
C ALA A 344 4.92 -26.03 -14.63
N HIS A 345 5.15 -27.05 -13.78
CA HIS A 345 4.69 -27.03 -12.39
C HIS A 345 5.30 -25.88 -11.58
N GLN A 346 6.60 -25.59 -11.74
CA GLN A 346 7.26 -24.49 -11.01
C GLN A 346 6.75 -23.12 -11.47
N VAL A 347 6.50 -22.95 -12.78
CA VAL A 347 5.89 -21.72 -13.29
C VAL A 347 4.50 -21.49 -12.68
N ILE A 348 3.72 -22.54 -12.51
CA ILE A 348 2.37 -22.46 -11.94
C ILE A 348 2.45 -22.19 -10.42
N GLU A 349 3.35 -22.86 -9.70
CA GLU A 349 3.61 -22.56 -8.28
C GLU A 349 4.05 -21.10 -8.08
N GLU A 350 4.92 -20.59 -8.95
CA GLU A 350 5.34 -19.18 -8.93
C GLU A 350 4.16 -18.24 -9.20
N TYR A 351 3.27 -18.60 -10.13
CA TYR A 351 2.05 -17.82 -10.35
C TYR A 351 1.12 -17.83 -9.12
N ASP A 352 0.99 -18.97 -8.44
CA ASP A 352 0.04 -19.13 -7.32
C ASP A 352 0.40 -18.24 -6.12
N GLN A 353 1.65 -17.85 -5.95
CA GLN A 353 2.05 -16.83 -4.98
C GLN A 353 1.40 -15.46 -5.24
N ARG A 354 0.81 -15.22 -6.43
CA ARG A 354 0.02 -14.03 -6.74
C ARG A 354 -1.27 -13.91 -5.91
N ALA A 355 -1.75 -14.99 -5.30
CA ALA A 355 -2.99 -15.00 -4.51
C ALA A 355 -3.03 -13.91 -3.43
N ASP A 356 -1.88 -13.48 -2.91
CA ASP A 356 -1.80 -12.37 -1.94
C ASP A 356 -2.20 -11.00 -2.53
N CYS A 357 -2.16 -10.82 -3.86
CA CYS A 357 -2.55 -9.56 -4.52
C CYS A 357 -3.99 -9.16 -4.21
N GLU A 358 -4.93 -10.11 -4.17
CA GLU A 358 -6.33 -9.86 -3.83
C GLU A 358 -6.46 -9.33 -2.38
N ASN A 359 -5.65 -9.85 -1.46
CA ASN A 359 -5.59 -9.39 -0.08
C ASN A 359 -5.07 -7.94 0.01
N LEU A 360 -4.04 -7.59 -0.78
CA LEU A 360 -3.47 -6.24 -0.84
C LEU A 360 -4.48 -5.23 -1.41
N ILE A 361 -5.22 -5.61 -2.45
CA ILE A 361 -6.31 -4.79 -2.99
C ILE A 361 -7.41 -4.62 -1.93
N GLY A 362 -7.82 -5.69 -1.27
CA GLY A 362 -8.79 -5.66 -0.19
C GLY A 362 -8.34 -4.77 0.97
N GLU A 363 -7.05 -4.76 1.29
CA GLU A 363 -6.47 -3.86 2.28
C GLU A 363 -6.51 -2.40 1.80
N ALA A 364 -6.07 -2.11 0.57
CA ALA A 364 -6.11 -0.77 0.00
C ALA A 364 -7.54 -0.19 -0.03
N LYS A 365 -8.55 -1.01 -0.30
CA LYS A 365 -9.96 -0.62 -0.24
C LYS A 365 -10.37 -0.17 1.16
N ARG A 366 -9.99 -0.91 2.18
CA ARG A 366 -10.24 -0.55 3.58
C ARG A 366 -9.50 0.72 4.01
N GLU A 367 -8.37 1.00 3.36
CA GLU A 367 -7.53 2.18 3.61
C GLU A 367 -7.99 3.45 2.86
N GLY A 368 -9.10 3.39 2.14
CA GLY A 368 -9.70 4.57 1.51
C GLY A 368 -9.73 4.54 -0.01
N LEU A 369 -9.28 3.47 -0.67
CA LEU A 369 -9.30 3.36 -2.13
C LEU A 369 -10.71 3.53 -2.72
N GLU A 370 -11.75 3.08 -2.01
CA GLU A 370 -13.16 3.24 -2.42
C GLU A 370 -13.72 4.66 -2.21
N ALA A 371 -12.90 5.62 -1.75
CA ALA A 371 -13.34 6.99 -1.59
C ALA A 371 -13.25 7.76 -2.90
N ILE A 372 -14.37 8.31 -3.35
CA ILE A 372 -14.49 9.11 -4.56
C ILE A 372 -14.96 10.51 -4.16
N PRO A 373 -14.05 11.40 -3.73
CA PRO A 373 -14.42 12.67 -3.10
C PRO A 373 -14.93 13.73 -4.09
N SER A 374 -14.65 13.61 -5.39
CA SER A 374 -14.97 14.64 -6.38
C SER A 374 -15.89 14.14 -7.49
N ARG A 375 -16.52 15.08 -8.19
CA ARG A 375 -17.24 14.80 -9.43
C ARG A 375 -16.32 14.73 -10.65
N LYS A 376 -15.13 15.33 -10.59
CA LYS A 376 -14.16 15.38 -11.69
C LYS A 376 -13.24 14.14 -11.66
N PHE A 377 -12.99 13.55 -12.82
CA PHE A 377 -12.14 12.37 -12.93
C PHE A 377 -10.69 12.63 -12.49
N GLY A 378 -10.10 13.73 -12.96
CA GLY A 378 -8.72 14.09 -12.64
C GLY A 378 -8.46 14.25 -11.14
N ASN A 379 -9.43 14.83 -10.41
CA ASN A 379 -9.34 15.01 -8.97
C ASN A 379 -9.38 13.65 -8.24
N ASN A 380 -10.26 12.73 -8.67
CA ASN A 380 -10.33 11.38 -8.14
C ASN A 380 -9.08 10.58 -8.48
N TYR A 381 -8.47 10.82 -9.65
CA TYR A 381 -7.16 10.22 -10.00
C TYR A 381 -6.06 10.65 -9.04
N ALA A 382 -5.97 11.95 -8.72
CA ALA A 382 -5.00 12.46 -7.75
C ALA A 382 -5.26 11.90 -6.34
N TYR A 383 -6.54 11.84 -5.93
CA TYR A 383 -6.91 11.27 -4.64
C TYR A 383 -6.61 9.78 -4.55
N PHE A 384 -6.84 9.03 -5.61
CA PHE A 384 -6.42 7.62 -5.72
C PHE A 384 -4.92 7.46 -5.46
N GLN A 385 -4.07 8.28 -6.09
CA GLN A 385 -2.63 8.23 -5.86
C GLN A 385 -2.25 8.67 -4.43
N LEU A 386 -2.99 9.61 -3.85
CA LEU A 386 -2.79 10.03 -2.46
C LEU A 386 -3.09 8.89 -1.47
N VAL A 387 -4.16 8.13 -1.70
CA VAL A 387 -4.48 6.93 -0.89
C VAL A 387 -3.37 5.89 -1.01
N MET A 388 -2.89 5.65 -2.23
CA MET A 388 -1.81 4.67 -2.45
C MET A 388 -0.46 5.14 -1.88
N LEU A 389 -0.22 6.45 -1.83
CA LEU A 389 0.94 7.01 -1.12
C LEU A 389 0.83 6.77 0.40
N ALA A 390 -0.34 7.01 1.00
CA ALA A 390 -0.56 6.71 2.42
C ALA A 390 -0.40 5.22 2.73
N TYR A 391 -0.88 4.35 1.84
CA TYR A 391 -0.67 2.90 1.91
C TYR A 391 0.84 2.56 1.90
N ASN A 392 1.61 3.12 0.96
CA ASN A 392 3.05 2.88 0.88
C ASN A 392 3.83 3.47 2.06
N ILE A 393 3.42 4.63 2.59
CA ILE A 393 4.00 5.19 3.83
C ILE A 393 3.83 4.18 4.98
N TRP A 394 2.66 3.54 5.13
CA TRP A 394 2.47 2.48 6.13
C TRP A 394 3.39 1.28 5.89
N ARG A 395 3.53 0.81 4.65
CA ARG A 395 4.44 -0.31 4.31
C ARG A 395 5.89 0.04 4.66
N SER A 396 6.35 1.21 4.23
CA SER A 396 7.69 1.73 4.52
C SER A 396 7.93 1.92 6.02
N PHE A 397 6.96 2.47 6.75
CA PHE A 397 7.03 2.66 8.19
C PHE A 397 7.20 1.33 8.93
N LYS A 398 6.43 0.30 8.56
CA LYS A 398 6.56 -1.05 9.15
C LYS A 398 7.90 -1.71 8.80
N MET A 399 8.37 -1.58 7.56
CA MET A 399 9.67 -2.12 7.15
C MET A 399 10.81 -1.51 7.97
N LEU A 400 10.80 -0.18 8.16
CA LEU A 400 11.83 0.48 8.93
C LEU A 400 11.72 0.18 10.43
N ALA A 401 10.50 0.04 10.97
CA ALA A 401 10.30 -0.40 12.35
C ALA A 401 10.84 -1.81 12.59
N ALA A 402 10.58 -2.73 11.68
CA ALA A 402 11.12 -4.09 11.73
C ALA A 402 12.65 -4.13 11.60
N HIS A 403 13.20 -3.27 10.73
CA HIS A 403 14.66 -3.15 10.58
C HIS A 403 15.31 -2.61 11.84
N GLY A 404 14.73 -1.55 12.44
CA GLY A 404 15.21 -1.00 13.71
C GLY A 404 15.21 -2.01 14.87
N MET A 405 14.21 -2.88 14.91
CA MET A 405 14.19 -3.97 15.91
C MET A 405 15.35 -4.95 15.74
N ARG A 406 15.78 -5.22 14.52
CA ARG A 406 16.89 -6.14 14.24
C ARG A 406 18.27 -5.52 14.56
N GLU A 407 18.41 -4.21 14.38
CA GLU A 407 19.68 -3.50 14.57
C GLU A 407 19.98 -3.05 15.99
N THR A 408 18.96 -2.92 16.87
CA THR A 408 19.12 -2.29 18.21
C THR A 408 19.96 -3.10 19.17
N GLU A 409 20.33 -4.34 18.90
CA GLU A 409 21.03 -5.21 19.85
C GLU A 409 22.53 -5.41 19.57
N GLY A 410 23.07 -4.81 18.50
CA GLY A 410 24.53 -4.87 18.21
C GLY A 410 25.10 -6.26 17.95
N HIS A 411 24.27 -7.29 17.94
CA HIS A 411 24.55 -8.69 17.64
C HIS A 411 23.56 -9.18 16.57
N GLU A 412 23.84 -10.32 15.95
CA GLU A 412 22.85 -10.95 15.07
C GLU A 412 21.52 -11.15 15.83
N PRO A 413 20.39 -10.74 15.25
CA PRO A 413 19.12 -10.82 15.92
C PRO A 413 18.79 -12.27 16.28
N THR A 414 18.35 -12.49 17.51
CA THR A 414 17.85 -13.82 17.91
C THR A 414 16.66 -14.22 17.02
N ALA A 415 16.43 -15.53 16.88
CA ALA A 415 15.30 -16.05 16.09
C ALA A 415 13.96 -15.44 16.54
N GLU A 416 13.79 -15.16 17.86
CA GLU A 416 12.58 -14.52 18.41
C GLU A 416 12.43 -13.08 17.92
N ILE A 417 13.51 -12.30 17.89
CA ILE A 417 13.49 -10.91 17.41
C ILE A 417 13.24 -10.87 15.92
N ALA A 418 13.88 -11.77 15.14
CA ALA A 418 13.64 -11.88 13.72
C ALA A 418 12.17 -12.22 13.41
N CYS A 419 11.56 -13.14 14.17
CA CYS A 419 10.16 -13.50 14.05
C CYS A 419 9.23 -12.31 14.37
N LYS A 420 9.43 -11.62 15.51
CA LYS A 420 8.66 -10.43 15.89
C LYS A 420 8.79 -9.28 14.89
N ALA A 421 9.97 -9.06 14.33
CA ALA A 421 10.19 -8.07 13.30
C ALA A 421 9.44 -8.43 12.00
N GLN A 422 9.45 -9.72 11.61
CA GLN A 422 8.70 -10.18 10.45
C GLN A 422 7.19 -10.04 10.65
N GLU A 423 6.67 -10.35 11.83
CA GLU A 423 5.26 -10.14 12.16
C GLU A 423 4.81 -8.69 11.95
N ILE A 424 5.66 -7.69 12.27
CA ILE A 424 5.32 -6.28 12.05
C ILE A 424 5.13 -6.00 10.57
N VAL A 425 5.99 -6.55 9.71
CA VAL A 425 5.89 -6.38 8.24
C VAL A 425 4.63 -7.07 7.71
N ASP A 426 4.33 -8.27 8.20
CA ASP A 426 3.24 -9.12 7.69
C ASP A 426 1.86 -8.65 8.16
N HIS A 427 1.77 -8.05 9.32
CA HIS A 427 0.50 -7.54 9.83
C HIS A 427 -0.18 -6.58 8.85
N THR A 428 -1.51 -6.62 8.82
CA THR A 428 -2.30 -5.60 8.10
C THR A 428 -2.05 -4.21 8.67
N ILE A 429 -2.31 -3.17 7.88
CA ILE A 429 -2.21 -1.77 8.32
C ILE A 429 -3.11 -1.53 9.55
N ARG A 430 -4.29 -2.16 9.59
CA ARG A 430 -5.19 -2.07 10.74
C ARG A 430 -4.54 -2.56 12.03
N ILE A 431 -3.86 -3.69 12.00
CA ILE A 431 -3.11 -4.22 13.16
C ILE A 431 -1.90 -3.32 13.47
N GLY A 432 -1.23 -2.82 12.43
CA GLY A 432 -0.15 -1.83 12.59
C GLY A 432 -0.59 -0.60 13.37
N ARG A 433 -1.78 -0.06 13.11
CA ARG A 433 -2.35 1.07 13.87
C ARG A 433 -2.54 0.74 15.34
N LEU A 434 -3.09 -0.44 15.65
CA LEU A 434 -3.28 -0.87 17.04
C LEU A 434 -1.96 -1.01 17.79
N LYS A 435 -0.91 -1.47 17.12
CA LYS A 435 0.39 -1.70 17.74
C LYS A 435 1.26 -0.44 17.83
N LEU A 436 1.22 0.43 16.83
CA LEU A 436 2.21 1.49 16.62
C LEU A 436 1.63 2.92 16.68
N LEU A 437 0.31 3.09 16.47
CA LEU A 437 -0.29 4.41 16.33
C LEU A 437 -1.23 4.77 17.49
N PHE A 438 -2.17 3.91 17.83
CA PHE A 438 -3.20 4.20 18.84
C PHE A 438 -2.63 4.00 20.25
N ILE A 439 -1.74 4.90 20.63
CA ILE A 439 -1.09 4.97 21.94
C ILE A 439 -1.48 6.31 22.54
N ALA A 440 -2.11 6.27 23.72
CA ALA A 440 -2.54 7.47 24.42
C ALA A 440 -1.34 8.35 24.79
N ALA A 441 -1.46 9.63 24.47
CA ALA A 441 -0.41 10.61 24.73
C ALA A 441 -0.99 11.92 25.28
N LYS A 442 -0.15 12.63 26.03
CA LYS A 442 -0.41 13.96 26.56
C LYS A 442 0.62 14.93 25.98
N VAL A 443 0.17 16.01 25.36
CA VAL A 443 1.06 17.07 24.87
C VAL A 443 1.22 18.12 25.95
N THR A 444 2.44 18.39 26.36
CA THR A 444 2.80 19.44 27.32
C THR A 444 3.76 20.44 26.70
N THR A 445 3.64 21.70 27.10
CA THR A 445 4.58 22.75 26.68
C THR A 445 5.12 23.40 27.95
N HIS A 446 6.43 23.38 28.10
CA HIS A 446 7.13 24.02 29.20
C HIS A 446 8.31 24.81 28.67
N SER A 447 8.43 26.08 29.05
CA SER A 447 9.53 26.97 28.67
C SER A 447 9.78 27.00 27.13
N GLY A 448 8.71 26.98 26.33
CA GLY A 448 8.80 26.98 24.85
C GLY A 448 9.10 25.62 24.21
N THR A 449 9.38 24.59 25.01
CA THR A 449 9.63 23.23 24.52
C THR A 449 8.36 22.39 24.59
N THR A 450 8.00 21.75 23.50
CA THR A 450 6.85 20.81 23.43
C THR A 450 7.33 19.39 23.66
N GLU A 451 6.66 18.69 24.56
CA GLU A 451 6.95 17.30 24.91
C GLU A 451 5.68 16.46 24.76
N VAL A 452 5.82 15.24 24.25
CA VAL A 452 4.75 14.24 24.18
C VAL A 452 5.00 13.18 25.22
N LYS A 453 4.12 13.07 26.22
CA LYS A 453 4.21 12.14 27.35
C LYS A 453 3.27 10.95 27.13
N TYR A 454 3.75 9.77 27.45
CA TYR A 454 3.03 8.51 27.29
C TYR A 454 2.78 7.84 28.63
N SER A 455 1.76 6.99 28.70
CA SER A 455 1.49 6.22 29.91
C SER A 455 2.53 5.12 30.10
N GLN A 456 3.17 5.08 31.26
CA GLN A 456 4.08 3.99 31.65
C GLN A 456 3.39 2.62 31.77
N HIS A 457 2.07 2.60 31.85
CA HIS A 457 1.26 1.37 31.94
C HIS A 457 0.93 0.77 30.56
N ASP A 458 1.23 1.44 29.45
CA ASP A 458 1.04 0.90 28.11
C ASP A 458 2.31 0.16 27.68
N SER A 459 2.26 -1.16 27.65
CA SER A 459 3.38 -2.03 27.30
C SER A 459 3.97 -1.78 25.89
N ARG A 460 3.22 -1.12 25.00
CA ARG A 460 3.66 -0.78 23.63
C ARG A 460 4.65 0.38 23.61
N VAL A 461 4.64 1.25 24.64
CA VAL A 461 5.45 2.48 24.67
C VAL A 461 6.94 2.17 24.65
N ALA A 462 7.40 1.14 25.34
CA ALA A 462 8.82 0.75 25.32
C ALA A 462 9.30 0.38 23.91
N GLY A 463 8.46 -0.30 23.13
CA GLY A 463 8.74 -0.61 21.72
C GLY A 463 8.75 0.65 20.84
N LEU A 464 7.79 1.57 21.05
CA LEU A 464 7.74 2.85 20.37
C LEU A 464 8.99 3.69 20.64
N PHE A 465 9.46 3.77 21.89
CA PHE A 465 10.66 4.54 22.25
C PHE A 465 11.90 3.97 21.57
N ARG A 466 12.12 2.65 21.64
CA ARG A 466 13.24 2.01 20.91
C ARG A 466 13.22 2.33 19.43
N PHE A 467 12.04 2.32 18.82
CA PHE A 467 11.92 2.68 17.42
C PHE A 467 12.24 4.16 17.16
N MET A 468 11.72 5.08 17.99
CA MET A 468 12.03 6.51 17.84
C MET A 468 13.52 6.81 18.07
N ASP A 469 14.15 6.18 19.05
CA ASP A 469 15.61 6.30 19.30
C ASP A 469 16.43 5.78 18.11
N TYR A 470 15.97 4.68 17.49
CA TYR A 470 16.59 4.18 16.27
C TYR A 470 16.49 5.20 15.13
N LEU A 471 15.31 5.82 14.93
CA LEU A 471 15.13 6.86 13.91
C LEU A 471 16.04 8.07 14.15
N ASP A 472 16.15 8.52 15.39
CA ASP A 472 17.00 9.66 15.77
C ASP A 472 18.49 9.36 15.54
N LYS A 473 18.98 8.19 15.92
CA LYS A 473 20.36 7.77 15.64
C LYS A 473 20.66 7.74 14.13
N ARG A 474 19.74 7.19 13.34
CA ARG A 474 19.89 7.12 11.87
C ARG A 474 19.80 8.49 11.20
N ARG A 475 19.01 9.42 11.73
CA ARG A 475 18.91 10.79 11.20
C ARG A 475 20.28 11.48 11.17
N HIS A 476 21.07 11.36 12.23
CA HIS A 476 22.41 11.94 12.31
C HIS A 476 23.41 11.31 11.34
N GLN A 477 23.16 10.06 10.94
CA GLN A 477 23.99 9.32 9.99
C GLN A 477 23.52 9.47 8.54
N ALA A 478 22.28 9.91 8.31
CA ALA A 478 21.69 10.04 6.99
C ALA A 478 22.37 11.17 6.20
N ARG A 479 23.19 10.79 5.20
CA ARG A 479 23.76 11.74 4.24
C ARG A 479 22.63 12.43 3.47
N PRO A 480 22.84 13.72 3.07
CA PRO A 480 21.93 14.37 2.16
C PRO A 480 21.69 13.48 0.94
N TRP A 481 20.43 13.22 0.63
CA TRP A 481 20.10 12.38 -0.51
C TRP A 481 20.08 13.23 -1.78
N LEU A 482 21.26 13.50 -2.32
CA LEU A 482 21.45 14.04 -3.65
C LEU A 482 21.72 12.88 -4.60
N SER A 483 20.70 12.14 -4.96
CA SER A 483 20.91 11.09 -5.95
C SER A 483 20.84 11.70 -7.34
N GLY A 484 21.80 11.35 -8.18
CA GLY A 484 21.77 11.69 -9.61
C GLY A 484 20.51 11.21 -10.34
N LYS A 485 19.72 10.29 -9.75
CA LYS A 485 18.43 9.84 -10.27
C LYS A 485 17.33 10.88 -10.13
N LEU A 486 17.27 11.67 -9.05
CA LEU A 486 16.33 12.80 -8.95
C LEU A 486 16.60 13.84 -10.03
N TRP A 487 17.87 14.10 -10.33
CA TRP A 487 18.29 14.97 -11.43
C TRP A 487 17.91 14.41 -12.80
N GLN A 488 18.10 13.13 -13.02
CA GLN A 488 17.71 12.44 -14.26
C GLN A 488 16.20 12.43 -14.47
N CYS A 489 15.40 12.23 -13.41
CA CYS A 489 13.94 12.28 -13.51
C CYS A 489 13.41 13.69 -13.82
N ASN A 490 14.06 14.75 -13.31
CA ASN A 490 13.69 16.13 -13.64
C ASN A 490 14.02 16.54 -15.08
N HIS A 491 14.96 15.83 -15.72
CA HIS A 491 15.37 16.08 -17.12
C HIS A 491 14.80 15.06 -18.12
N LEU A 492 14.05 14.06 -17.68
CA LEU A 492 13.27 13.28 -18.62
C LEU A 492 12.17 14.17 -19.18
N PRO A 493 12.13 14.41 -20.51
CA PRO A 493 11.04 15.16 -21.11
C PRO A 493 9.74 14.46 -20.71
N LEU A 494 8.73 15.24 -20.41
CA LEU A 494 7.34 14.80 -20.18
C LEU A 494 6.75 14.23 -21.49
N LEU A 495 7.46 13.32 -22.11
CA LEU A 495 7.03 12.59 -23.29
C LEU A 495 5.85 11.70 -22.90
N GLY A 496 4.66 12.18 -23.15
CA GLY A 496 3.40 11.50 -22.89
C GLY A 496 2.27 12.36 -22.35
N ILE A 497 2.50 13.63 -22.03
CA ILE A 497 1.41 14.50 -21.54
C ILE A 497 0.50 14.99 -22.66
N GLN A 498 0.98 15.12 -23.89
CA GLN A 498 0.15 15.52 -25.03
C GLN A 498 -0.89 14.46 -25.48
N GLN A 499 -0.72 13.19 -25.06
CA GLN A 499 -1.72 12.14 -25.34
C GLN A 499 -2.72 11.92 -24.20
N ALA A 500 -2.56 12.57 -23.04
CA ALA A 500 -3.53 12.44 -21.95
C ALA A 500 -4.86 13.12 -22.25
N ASP A 501 -4.88 14.15 -23.09
CA ASP A 501 -6.11 14.84 -23.49
C ASP A 501 -6.94 14.03 -24.51
N SER A 502 -6.35 13.07 -25.21
CA SER A 502 -7.11 12.15 -26.09
C SER A 502 -7.78 10.99 -25.34
N PHE A 503 -7.52 10.84 -24.02
CA PHE A 503 -8.11 9.83 -23.14
C PHE A 503 -9.09 10.43 -22.10
N ALA A 504 -9.42 11.72 -22.21
CA ALA A 504 -10.42 12.37 -21.37
C ALA A 504 -11.87 12.03 -21.78
#